data_42d6edd8e10ee172d718e25c320864a4
#
_entry.id   42d6edd8e10ee172d718e25c320864a4
#
_cell.length_a   1.000
_cell.length_b   1.000
_cell.length_c   1.000
_cell.angle_alpha   90.00
_cell.angle_beta   90.00
_cell.angle_gamma   90.00
#
_symmetry.space_group_name_H-M   'P 1'
#
loop_
_entity.id
_entity.type
_entity.pdbx_description
1 polymer ?
#
loop_
_entity_poly.entity_id
_entity_poly.type
_entity_poly.pdbx_seq_one_letter_code
_entity_poly.pdbx_strand_id
1 'polypeptide(L)'
;MLDSLEMDIRESSEYVRAKYDLLKIRLNDKADNLPSSDITVKRLVDYFEKEGSLSEKQEVNYYAGSVYRDLQDTPRAMEFFLKSLEYANEGNRCDSIMLRNAYSNLNYLLFRVQNFEEAFRMAKHELDLCNQMKMDGIVPYMHMGASYLALGKSQQASSYFDSAYRQIEESKAFSQNRATLILLLCNYSELGETQKARVCLSRIEDNPLEHFSPFACLAFAQYYESIGKTDSVAIYCKRILDDGTDLNNMYDAAKMLCRLYNRNGDTKNASHYAGIYMQLSDSLDFGKRQELASTVNNEFQYHLDQKKEQSLKDERDKYRNTLIMVLLAAIILAGLGYILHVRRRNKHLREIVGLSSTLQKISDNDKQLRADIEKKEQELMQSRKSLEKSSDELTNVNRELLRVNVELSDYSAVLKEKEQQLAEKMDQNKTFIKLLHKSDLEGKSEDVIDAIKNTSTGKKNMKTADWRQLYQAVDELYPLFRDRLLKELGHFNEQQMQVCYLMRAGLSKTQIQNMTNLSRVTIWRWVKKYDWVMTPDEDSVS
;
A
#
# COMPACT_ATOMS: atom_id res chain seq x y z
N MET A 1 27.54 26.22 -0.11
CA MET A 1 27.37 25.75 1.31
C MET A 1 27.67 24.26 1.48
N LEU A 2 27.09 23.32 0.71
CA LEU A 2 27.45 21.89 0.86
C LEU A 2 28.90 21.63 0.48
N ASP A 3 29.40 22.17 -0.63
CA ASP A 3 30.77 21.94 -1.07
C ASP A 3 31.84 22.50 -0.11
N SER A 4 31.49 23.50 0.72
CA SER A 4 32.38 24.00 1.76
C SER A 4 32.56 23.06 2.96
N LEU A 5 31.66 22.07 3.12
CA LEU A 5 31.72 21.05 4.18
C LEU A 5 32.42 19.76 3.73
N GLU A 6 32.81 19.64 2.47
CA GLU A 6 33.32 18.39 1.91
C GLU A 6 34.60 17.89 2.59
N MET A 7 35.49 18.80 3.00
CA MET A 7 36.72 18.42 3.70
C MET A 7 36.43 17.83 5.09
N ASP A 8 35.57 18.49 5.88
CA ASP A 8 35.23 18.06 7.24
C ASP A 8 34.47 16.73 7.24
N ILE A 9 33.70 16.49 6.18
CA ILE A 9 32.90 15.26 6.03
C ILE A 9 33.76 14.06 5.67
N ARG A 10 34.87 14.24 4.94
CA ARG A 10 35.78 13.14 4.60
C ARG A 10 36.37 12.45 5.84
N GLU A 11 36.59 13.19 6.91
CA GLU A 11 37.12 12.68 8.19
C GLU A 11 36.01 12.17 9.15
N SER A 12 34.75 12.34 8.78
CA SER A 12 33.60 11.96 9.58
C SER A 12 33.30 10.45 9.49
N SER A 13 32.38 9.96 10.35
CA SER A 13 31.89 8.57 10.32
C SER A 13 31.27 8.21 8.96
N GLU A 14 31.25 6.92 8.65
CA GLU A 14 30.63 6.42 7.42
C GLU A 14 29.17 6.84 7.28
N TYR A 15 28.43 6.82 8.38
CA TYR A 15 27.05 7.31 8.43
C TYR A 15 26.93 8.77 7.99
N VAL A 16 27.77 9.66 8.52
CA VAL A 16 27.74 11.09 8.17
C VAL A 16 28.06 11.30 6.70
N ARG A 17 29.05 10.57 6.16
CA ARG A 17 29.38 10.60 4.73
C ARG A 17 28.23 10.13 3.88
N ALA A 18 27.59 9.02 4.26
CA ALA A 18 26.44 8.49 3.53
C ALA A 18 25.25 9.47 3.55
N LYS A 19 24.94 10.09 4.69
CA LYS A 19 23.88 11.11 4.78
C LYS A 19 24.19 12.35 3.94
N TYR A 20 25.44 12.78 3.91
CA TYR A 20 25.87 13.91 3.08
C TYR A 20 25.70 13.62 1.59
N ASP A 21 26.12 12.42 1.13
CA ASP A 21 25.99 12.05 -0.27
C ASP A 21 24.51 11.88 -0.66
N LEU A 22 23.69 11.34 0.22
CA LEU A 22 22.24 11.25 0.00
C LEU A 22 21.60 12.65 -0.10
N LEU A 23 22.03 13.59 0.76
CA LEU A 23 21.59 14.97 0.69
C LEU A 23 22.03 15.66 -0.63
N LYS A 24 23.22 15.36 -1.14
CA LYS A 24 23.67 15.84 -2.46
C LYS A 24 22.76 15.32 -3.58
N ILE A 25 22.42 14.03 -3.57
CA ILE A 25 21.49 13.46 -4.55
C ILE A 25 20.12 14.16 -4.46
N ARG A 26 19.59 14.33 -3.26
CA ARG A 26 18.33 15.04 -3.01
C ARG A 26 18.33 16.47 -3.55
N LEU A 27 19.43 17.20 -3.38
CA LEU A 27 19.53 18.59 -3.86
C LEU A 27 19.64 18.63 -5.38
N ASN A 28 20.38 17.69 -5.99
CA ASN A 28 20.48 17.59 -7.44
C ASN A 28 19.12 17.24 -8.07
N ASP A 29 18.39 16.27 -7.51
CA ASP A 29 17.02 15.93 -7.94
C ASP A 29 16.09 17.15 -7.89
N LYS A 30 16.15 17.95 -6.80
CA LYS A 30 15.35 19.19 -6.69
C LYS A 30 15.79 20.34 -7.58
N ALA A 31 17.04 20.33 -8.03
CA ALA A 31 17.59 21.33 -8.92
C ALA A 31 17.54 20.91 -10.39
N ASP A 32 16.88 19.79 -10.70
CA ASP A 32 16.81 19.16 -12.03
C ASP A 32 18.21 18.91 -12.65
N ASN A 33 19.21 18.66 -11.79
CA ASN A 33 20.56 18.28 -12.21
C ASN A 33 20.62 16.79 -12.48
N LEU A 34 20.67 16.42 -13.75
CA LEU A 34 20.68 15.02 -14.17
C LEU A 34 21.93 14.28 -13.66
N PRO A 35 21.78 13.07 -13.10
CA PRO A 35 22.91 12.26 -12.69
C PRO A 35 23.67 11.70 -13.90
N SER A 36 25.01 11.65 -13.80
CA SER A 36 25.85 11.05 -14.84
C SER A 36 26.12 9.57 -14.63
N SER A 37 25.89 9.03 -13.43
CA SER A 37 26.08 7.61 -13.10
C SER A 37 25.29 7.19 -11.86
N ASP A 38 25.18 5.88 -11.66
CA ASP A 38 24.50 5.25 -10.51
C ASP A 38 25.46 4.80 -9.38
N ILE A 39 26.76 5.05 -9.51
CA ILE A 39 27.80 4.55 -8.57
C ILE A 39 27.52 4.99 -7.14
N THR A 40 27.23 6.29 -6.95
CA THR A 40 27.01 6.85 -5.62
C THR A 40 25.72 6.29 -5.01
N VAL A 41 24.63 6.24 -5.75
CA VAL A 41 23.35 5.76 -5.21
C VAL A 41 23.38 4.28 -4.90
N LYS A 42 24.06 3.44 -5.70
CA LYS A 42 24.25 2.01 -5.38
C LYS A 42 24.95 1.83 -4.03
N ARG A 43 26.06 2.52 -3.81
CA ARG A 43 26.77 2.47 -2.52
C ARG A 43 25.89 2.91 -1.35
N LEU A 44 25.08 3.93 -1.54
CA LEU A 44 24.17 4.42 -0.51
C LEU A 44 23.04 3.42 -0.22
N VAL A 45 22.47 2.81 -1.24
CA VAL A 45 21.49 1.73 -1.08
C VAL A 45 22.11 0.58 -0.28
N ASP A 46 23.29 0.08 -0.68
CA ASP A 46 23.97 -1.01 0.01
C ASP A 46 24.26 -0.68 1.48
N TYR A 47 24.60 0.57 1.78
CA TYR A 47 24.84 1.03 3.14
C TYR A 47 23.55 1.10 3.97
N PHE A 48 22.54 1.83 3.48
CA PHE A 48 21.32 2.05 4.26
C PHE A 48 20.42 0.81 4.34
N GLU A 49 20.49 -0.12 3.40
CA GLU A 49 19.79 -1.42 3.52
C GLU A 49 20.30 -2.23 4.72
N LYS A 50 21.59 -2.11 5.07
CA LYS A 50 22.19 -2.81 6.21
C LYS A 50 22.03 -2.03 7.52
N GLU A 51 22.35 -0.75 7.51
CA GLU A 51 22.55 0.06 8.71
C GLU A 51 21.43 1.10 8.92
N GLY A 52 20.59 1.33 7.93
CA GLY A 52 19.58 2.39 7.96
C GLY A 52 18.32 2.02 8.73
N SER A 53 17.70 3.03 9.35
CA SER A 53 16.32 2.97 9.84
C SER A 53 15.33 2.82 8.68
N LEU A 54 14.08 2.41 8.95
CA LEU A 54 13.03 2.30 7.93
C LEU A 54 12.82 3.62 7.16
N SER A 55 12.89 4.76 7.83
CA SER A 55 12.79 6.07 7.18
C SER A 55 13.97 6.36 6.24
N GLU A 56 15.18 5.96 6.61
CA GLU A 56 16.37 6.11 5.76
C GLU A 56 16.36 5.14 4.59
N LYS A 57 15.86 3.92 4.79
CA LYS A 57 15.62 2.95 3.72
C LYS A 57 14.56 3.47 2.75
N GLN A 58 13.48 4.06 3.25
CA GLN A 58 12.50 4.75 2.41
C GLN A 58 13.18 5.86 1.58
N GLU A 59 13.96 6.74 2.23
CA GLU A 59 14.59 7.89 1.58
C GLU A 59 15.61 7.47 0.51
N VAL A 60 16.52 6.54 0.83
CA VAL A 60 17.55 6.11 -0.13
C VAL A 60 16.94 5.40 -1.33
N ASN A 61 15.92 4.56 -1.13
CA ASN A 61 15.24 3.88 -2.22
C ASN A 61 14.44 4.86 -3.09
N TYR A 62 13.81 5.89 -2.49
CA TYR A 62 13.15 6.93 -3.27
C TYR A 62 14.13 7.65 -4.19
N TYR A 63 15.29 8.12 -3.67
CA TYR A 63 16.27 8.83 -4.48
C TYR A 63 17.03 7.90 -5.44
N ALA A 64 17.16 6.62 -5.13
CA ALA A 64 17.62 5.63 -6.10
C ALA A 64 16.65 5.52 -7.28
N GLY A 65 15.34 5.46 -7.00
CA GLY A 65 14.31 5.50 -8.03
C GLY A 65 14.42 6.76 -8.90
N SER A 66 14.63 7.95 -8.30
CA SER A 66 14.82 9.20 -9.05
C SER A 66 16.08 9.16 -9.93
N VAL A 67 17.21 8.71 -9.40
CA VAL A 67 18.46 8.59 -10.17
C VAL A 67 18.27 7.66 -11.37
N TYR A 68 17.68 6.47 -11.18
CA TYR A 68 17.46 5.54 -12.28
C TYR A 68 16.41 6.02 -13.28
N ARG A 69 15.37 6.75 -12.84
CA ARG A 69 14.43 7.43 -13.72
C ARG A 69 15.16 8.40 -14.66
N ASP A 70 16.05 9.21 -14.11
CA ASP A 70 16.77 10.24 -14.84
C ASP A 70 17.87 9.64 -15.75
N LEU A 71 18.44 8.51 -15.36
CA LEU A 71 19.30 7.67 -16.22
C LEU A 71 18.51 6.87 -17.28
N GLN A 72 17.18 7.01 -17.33
CA GLN A 72 16.26 6.29 -18.22
C GLN A 72 16.26 4.76 -18.04
N ASP A 73 16.71 4.28 -16.89
CA ASP A 73 16.59 2.87 -16.49
C ASP A 73 15.25 2.64 -15.79
N THR A 74 14.20 2.54 -16.57
CA THR A 74 12.81 2.37 -16.09
C THR A 74 12.66 1.15 -15.17
N PRO A 75 13.26 -0.04 -15.45
CA PRO A 75 13.20 -1.19 -14.56
C PRO A 75 13.63 -0.89 -13.14
N ARG A 76 14.85 -0.41 -13.02
CA ARG A 76 15.43 -0.13 -11.70
C ARG A 76 14.71 1.02 -11.00
N ALA A 77 14.32 2.06 -11.75
CA ALA A 77 13.54 3.15 -11.19
C ALA A 77 12.26 2.64 -10.52
N MET A 78 11.52 1.78 -11.21
CA MET A 78 10.29 1.18 -10.66
C MET A 78 10.59 0.33 -9.43
N GLU A 79 11.59 -0.55 -9.49
CA GLU A 79 12.01 -1.39 -8.36
C GLU A 79 12.27 -0.55 -7.10
N PHE A 80 13.06 0.50 -7.22
CA PHE A 80 13.45 1.32 -6.08
C PHE A 80 12.31 2.18 -5.54
N PHE A 81 11.46 2.76 -6.38
CA PHE A 81 10.27 3.45 -5.90
C PHE A 81 9.34 2.51 -5.13
N LEU A 82 9.21 1.27 -5.55
CA LEU A 82 8.39 0.27 -4.86
C LEU A 82 8.99 -0.15 -3.53
N LYS A 83 10.30 -0.35 -3.45
CA LYS A 83 10.98 -0.58 -2.17
C LYS A 83 10.76 0.60 -1.21
N SER A 84 10.80 1.83 -1.73
CA SER A 84 10.49 3.02 -0.95
C SER A 84 9.06 2.98 -0.38
N LEU A 85 8.07 2.55 -1.17
CA LEU A 85 6.69 2.35 -0.71
C LEU A 85 6.57 1.24 0.34
N GLU A 86 7.30 0.12 0.18
CA GLU A 86 7.32 -0.99 1.15
C GLU A 86 7.80 -0.49 2.52
N TYR A 87 8.94 0.20 2.56
CA TYR A 87 9.48 0.75 3.82
C TYR A 87 8.57 1.81 4.45
N ALA A 88 7.92 2.64 3.63
CA ALA A 88 6.93 3.60 4.12
C ALA A 88 5.74 2.91 4.80
N ASN A 89 5.32 1.75 4.29
CA ASN A 89 4.21 0.97 4.84
C ASN A 89 4.57 0.14 6.07
N GLU A 90 5.84 -0.25 6.22
CA GLU A 90 6.33 -0.96 7.40
C GLU A 90 6.61 -0.04 8.58
N GLY A 91 6.87 1.24 8.32
CA GLY A 91 7.24 2.24 9.31
C GLY A 91 6.08 3.06 9.83
N ASN A 92 6.01 3.26 11.16
CA ASN A 92 5.05 4.20 11.77
C ASN A 92 5.41 5.68 11.55
N ARG A 93 6.59 5.98 11.01
CA ARG A 93 7.12 7.32 10.72
C ARG A 93 7.60 7.38 9.27
N CYS A 94 6.68 7.27 8.32
CA CYS A 94 7.00 7.48 6.92
C CYS A 94 6.96 8.97 6.55
N ASP A 95 7.78 9.37 5.57
CA ASP A 95 7.63 10.66 4.91
C ASP A 95 6.46 10.57 3.91
N SER A 96 5.31 11.14 4.29
CA SER A 96 4.09 11.11 3.48
C SER A 96 4.23 11.90 2.17
N ILE A 97 5.08 12.95 2.13
CA ILE A 97 5.35 13.70 0.91
C ILE A 97 6.18 12.83 -0.05
N MET A 98 7.19 12.14 0.47
CA MET A 98 8.01 11.22 -0.31
C MET A 98 7.17 10.02 -0.80
N LEU A 99 6.29 9.49 0.05
CA LEU A 99 5.34 8.44 -0.30
C LEU A 99 4.44 8.87 -1.48
N ARG A 100 3.84 10.08 -1.39
CA ARG A 100 3.04 10.65 -2.49
C ARG A 100 3.87 10.78 -3.77
N ASN A 101 5.09 11.33 -3.66
CA ASN A 101 5.96 11.52 -4.82
C ASN A 101 6.39 10.20 -5.45
N ALA A 102 6.57 9.13 -4.66
CA ALA A 102 6.85 7.80 -5.18
C ALA A 102 5.68 7.26 -6.01
N TYR A 103 4.42 7.43 -5.55
CA TYR A 103 3.24 7.10 -6.35
C TYR A 103 3.17 7.89 -7.65
N SER A 104 3.48 9.20 -7.61
CA SER A 104 3.52 10.06 -8.80
C SER A 104 4.55 9.60 -9.82
N ASN A 105 5.78 9.30 -9.37
CA ASN A 105 6.84 8.78 -10.25
C ASN A 105 6.48 7.41 -10.83
N LEU A 106 5.90 6.54 -10.02
CA LEU A 106 5.44 5.24 -10.50
C LEU A 106 4.30 5.37 -11.53
N ASN A 107 3.36 6.29 -11.32
CA ASN A 107 2.36 6.62 -12.34
C ASN A 107 3.03 7.00 -13.66
N TYR A 108 3.98 7.93 -13.62
CA TYR A 108 4.71 8.37 -14.81
C TYR A 108 5.43 7.21 -15.52
N LEU A 109 6.14 6.35 -14.78
CA LEU A 109 6.86 5.22 -15.35
C LEU A 109 5.92 4.19 -15.96
N LEU A 110 4.80 3.86 -15.28
CA LEU A 110 3.79 2.95 -15.79
C LEU A 110 3.09 3.48 -17.04
N PHE A 111 2.81 4.77 -17.05
CA PHE A 111 2.23 5.42 -18.22
C PHE A 111 3.17 5.29 -19.43
N ARG A 112 4.48 5.48 -19.23
CA ARG A 112 5.48 5.31 -20.30
C ARG A 112 5.57 3.86 -20.84
N VAL A 113 5.32 2.87 -20.01
CA VAL A 113 5.27 1.45 -20.41
C VAL A 113 3.87 1.00 -20.81
N GLN A 114 2.95 1.95 -21.04
CA GLN A 114 1.57 1.74 -21.50
C GLN A 114 0.72 0.90 -20.55
N ASN A 115 1.09 0.86 -19.28
CA ASN A 115 0.31 0.19 -18.25
C ASN A 115 -0.67 1.19 -17.60
N PHE A 116 -1.68 1.60 -18.36
CA PHE A 116 -2.56 2.71 -17.98
C PHE A 116 -3.49 2.38 -16.82
N GLU A 117 -3.85 1.12 -16.63
CA GLU A 117 -4.71 0.72 -15.50
C GLU A 117 -3.97 0.82 -14.17
N GLU A 118 -2.72 0.37 -14.13
CA GLU A 118 -1.90 0.50 -12.93
C GLU A 118 -1.46 1.95 -12.70
N ALA A 119 -1.15 2.68 -13.76
CA ALA A 119 -0.89 4.11 -13.68
C ALA A 119 -2.07 4.85 -13.01
N PHE A 120 -3.31 4.53 -13.43
CA PHE A 120 -4.50 5.07 -12.78
C PHE A 120 -4.59 4.74 -11.29
N ARG A 121 -4.26 3.50 -10.89
CA ARG A 121 -4.28 3.11 -9.47
C ARG A 121 -3.27 3.91 -8.66
N MET A 122 -2.08 4.14 -9.20
CA MET A 122 -1.07 4.99 -8.55
C MET A 122 -1.56 6.42 -8.35
N ALA A 123 -2.14 7.00 -9.39
CA ALA A 123 -2.71 8.33 -9.31
C ALA A 123 -3.84 8.41 -8.25
N LYS A 124 -4.64 7.36 -8.10
CA LYS A 124 -5.66 7.28 -7.06
C LYS A 124 -5.05 7.32 -5.66
N HIS A 125 -3.97 6.55 -5.41
CA HIS A 125 -3.28 6.60 -4.11
C HIS A 125 -2.61 7.94 -3.86
N GLU A 126 -2.03 8.55 -4.90
CA GLU A 126 -1.51 9.90 -4.83
C GLU A 126 -2.61 10.88 -4.39
N LEU A 127 -3.82 10.79 -4.97
CA LEU A 127 -4.97 11.63 -4.62
C LEU A 127 -5.43 11.39 -3.17
N ASP A 128 -5.50 10.14 -2.74
CA ASP A 128 -5.90 9.78 -1.37
C ASP A 128 -4.92 10.39 -0.35
N LEU A 129 -3.62 10.37 -0.63
CA LEU A 129 -2.60 11.02 0.19
C LEU A 129 -2.72 12.56 0.16
N CYS A 130 -2.96 13.17 -1.01
CA CYS A 130 -3.20 14.61 -1.11
C CYS A 130 -4.38 15.02 -0.23
N ASN A 131 -5.48 14.26 -0.25
CA ASN A 131 -6.66 14.51 0.58
C ASN A 131 -6.35 14.40 2.08
N GLN A 132 -5.59 13.38 2.50
CA GLN A 132 -5.17 13.21 3.89
C GLN A 132 -4.27 14.35 4.37
N MET A 133 -3.38 14.82 3.52
CA MET A 133 -2.44 15.92 3.80
C MET A 133 -3.06 17.31 3.59
N LYS A 134 -4.31 17.40 3.12
CA LYS A 134 -4.98 18.65 2.73
C LYS A 134 -4.21 19.42 1.67
N MET A 135 -3.59 18.73 0.74
CA MET A 135 -2.93 19.29 -0.43
C MET A 135 -3.90 19.30 -1.61
N ASP A 136 -3.56 20.08 -2.65
CA ASP A 136 -4.34 20.03 -3.88
C ASP A 136 -4.18 18.66 -4.58
N GLY A 137 -5.21 18.30 -5.34
CA GLY A 137 -5.26 17.06 -6.13
C GLY A 137 -5.00 17.29 -7.61
N ILE A 138 -4.43 18.43 -8.00
CA ILE A 138 -4.26 18.82 -9.41
C ILE A 138 -3.48 17.75 -10.18
N VAL A 139 -2.31 17.38 -9.68
CA VAL A 139 -1.43 16.40 -10.36
C VAL A 139 -2.08 15.01 -10.44
N PRO A 140 -2.55 14.40 -9.35
CA PRO A 140 -3.20 13.09 -9.45
C PRO A 140 -4.46 13.11 -10.31
N TYR A 141 -5.25 14.18 -10.34
CA TYR A 141 -6.37 14.28 -11.28
C TYR A 141 -5.89 14.28 -12.74
N MET A 142 -4.79 14.97 -13.05
CA MET A 142 -4.17 14.93 -14.38
C MET A 142 -3.73 13.51 -14.76
N HIS A 143 -3.06 12.81 -13.85
CA HIS A 143 -2.61 11.43 -14.06
C HIS A 143 -3.78 10.46 -14.29
N MET A 144 -4.85 10.60 -13.51
CA MET A 144 -6.06 9.77 -13.66
C MET A 144 -6.75 10.05 -15.01
N GLY A 145 -6.85 11.34 -15.37
CA GLY A 145 -7.41 11.75 -16.66
C GLY A 145 -6.61 11.21 -17.83
N ALA A 146 -5.29 11.33 -17.81
CA ALA A 146 -4.39 10.82 -18.84
C ALA A 146 -4.51 9.29 -18.99
N SER A 147 -4.57 8.55 -17.86
CA SER A 147 -4.75 7.11 -17.89
C SER A 147 -6.08 6.69 -18.54
N TYR A 148 -7.18 7.38 -18.23
CA TYR A 148 -8.48 7.12 -18.88
C TYR A 148 -8.50 7.50 -20.35
N LEU A 149 -7.81 8.59 -20.71
CA LEU A 149 -7.68 8.99 -22.12
C LEU A 149 -6.97 7.91 -22.93
N ALA A 150 -5.83 7.41 -22.41
CA ALA A 150 -5.06 6.34 -23.02
C ALA A 150 -5.84 5.01 -23.12
N LEU A 151 -6.76 4.76 -22.18
CA LEU A 151 -7.70 3.62 -22.22
C LEU A 151 -8.92 3.85 -23.13
N GLY A 152 -8.99 4.97 -23.85
CA GLY A 152 -10.10 5.32 -24.74
C GLY A 152 -11.39 5.74 -24.01
N LYS A 153 -11.32 6.02 -22.70
CA LYS A 153 -12.47 6.39 -21.86
C LYS A 153 -12.61 7.92 -21.77
N SER A 154 -12.90 8.56 -22.90
CA SER A 154 -12.86 10.01 -23.09
C SER A 154 -13.71 10.80 -22.07
N GLN A 155 -14.92 10.31 -21.74
CA GLN A 155 -15.81 11.02 -20.81
C GLN A 155 -15.27 11.03 -19.39
N GLN A 156 -14.70 9.92 -18.92
CA GLN A 156 -14.05 9.85 -17.60
C GLN A 156 -12.78 10.70 -17.58
N ALA A 157 -11.99 10.65 -18.64
CA ALA A 157 -10.79 11.49 -18.77
C ALA A 157 -11.12 12.98 -18.63
N SER A 158 -12.11 13.46 -19.38
CA SER A 158 -12.58 14.86 -19.31
C SER A 158 -13.00 15.25 -17.88
N SER A 159 -13.75 14.40 -17.19
CA SER A 159 -14.20 14.67 -15.82
C SER A 159 -13.04 14.86 -14.84
N TYR A 160 -11.96 14.09 -14.96
CA TYR A 160 -10.77 14.25 -14.14
C TYR A 160 -9.97 15.50 -14.50
N PHE A 161 -9.84 15.83 -15.78
CA PHE A 161 -9.23 17.09 -16.23
C PHE A 161 -10.02 18.31 -15.74
N ASP A 162 -11.36 18.24 -15.77
CA ASP A 162 -12.23 19.28 -15.20
C ASP A 162 -12.00 19.45 -13.69
N SER A 163 -11.74 18.38 -12.97
CA SER A 163 -11.43 18.43 -11.55
C SER A 163 -10.09 19.11 -11.27
N ALA A 164 -9.06 18.80 -12.08
CA ALA A 164 -7.76 19.46 -12.01
C ALA A 164 -7.90 20.98 -12.33
N TYR A 165 -8.58 21.30 -13.44
CA TYR A 165 -8.80 22.68 -13.84
C TYR A 165 -9.55 23.50 -12.78
N ARG A 166 -10.61 22.92 -12.19
CA ARG A 166 -11.40 23.57 -11.13
C ARG A 166 -10.54 23.95 -9.93
N GLN A 167 -9.64 23.09 -9.48
CA GLN A 167 -8.74 23.42 -8.37
C GLN A 167 -7.76 24.54 -8.73
N ILE A 168 -7.26 24.59 -9.96
CA ILE A 168 -6.44 25.70 -10.45
C ILE A 168 -7.24 26.99 -10.46
N GLU A 169 -8.49 26.95 -10.91
CA GLU A 169 -9.38 28.10 -11.00
C GLU A 169 -9.77 28.64 -9.60
N GLU A 170 -10.09 27.73 -8.67
CA GLU A 170 -10.43 28.07 -7.28
C GLU A 170 -9.24 28.71 -6.54
N SER A 171 -8.04 28.20 -6.74
CA SER A 171 -6.81 28.73 -6.14
C SER A 171 -6.31 30.01 -6.82
N LYS A 172 -6.76 30.29 -8.05
CA LYS A 172 -6.26 31.36 -8.94
C LYS A 172 -4.75 31.31 -9.18
N ALA A 173 -4.12 30.17 -8.95
CA ALA A 173 -2.68 29.94 -9.05
C ALA A 173 -2.25 29.60 -10.50
N PHE A 174 -2.70 30.38 -11.48
CA PHE A 174 -2.50 30.10 -12.91
C PHE A 174 -1.02 30.07 -13.31
N SER A 175 -0.24 31.02 -12.85
CA SER A 175 1.21 31.11 -13.16
C SER A 175 1.98 29.91 -12.58
N GLN A 176 1.65 29.48 -11.37
CA GLN A 176 2.28 28.33 -10.70
C GLN A 176 1.90 27.02 -11.38
N ASN A 177 0.68 26.93 -11.92
CA ASN A 177 0.16 25.73 -12.62
C ASN A 177 0.27 25.83 -14.14
N ARG A 178 1.16 26.67 -14.67
CA ARG A 178 1.30 26.87 -16.11
C ARG A 178 1.58 25.57 -16.87
N ALA A 179 2.48 24.73 -16.36
CA ALA A 179 2.77 23.44 -16.99
C ALA A 179 1.52 22.53 -17.03
N THR A 180 0.74 22.52 -15.97
CA THR A 180 -0.52 21.76 -15.93
C THR A 180 -1.57 22.33 -16.89
N LEU A 181 -1.64 23.65 -17.03
CA LEU A 181 -2.54 24.29 -18.01
C LEU A 181 -2.15 23.93 -19.46
N ILE A 182 -0.85 23.80 -19.74
CA ILE A 182 -0.36 23.32 -21.05
C ILE A 182 -0.76 21.86 -21.29
N LEU A 183 -0.64 21.00 -20.27
CA LEU A 183 -1.11 19.62 -20.34
C LEU A 183 -2.63 19.54 -20.53
N LEU A 184 -3.40 20.37 -19.83
CA LEU A 184 -4.85 20.45 -20.00
C LEU A 184 -5.23 20.93 -21.40
N LEU A 185 -4.53 21.94 -21.94
CA LEU A 185 -4.71 22.37 -23.32
C LEU A 185 -4.53 21.22 -24.31
N CYS A 186 -3.46 20.44 -24.14
CA CYS A 186 -3.14 19.29 -24.96
C CYS A 186 -4.28 18.24 -24.88
N ASN A 187 -4.62 17.81 -23.65
CA ASN A 187 -5.61 16.76 -23.42
C ASN A 187 -7.03 17.15 -23.86
N TYR A 188 -7.47 18.39 -23.61
CA TYR A 188 -8.77 18.86 -24.10
C TYR A 188 -8.79 19.00 -25.63
N SER A 189 -7.66 19.34 -26.25
CA SER A 189 -7.55 19.37 -27.72
C SER A 189 -7.67 17.97 -28.32
N GLU A 190 -7.05 16.97 -27.70
CA GLU A 190 -7.14 15.57 -28.09
C GLU A 190 -8.58 15.03 -27.93
N LEU A 191 -9.26 15.41 -26.86
CA LEU A 191 -10.67 15.08 -26.60
C LEU A 191 -11.65 15.81 -27.54
N GLY A 192 -11.19 16.79 -28.33
CA GLY A 192 -12.05 17.66 -29.17
C GLY A 192 -12.85 18.69 -28.35
N GLU A 193 -12.53 18.88 -27.08
CA GLU A 193 -13.19 19.84 -26.18
C GLU A 193 -12.61 21.27 -26.38
N THR A 194 -12.72 21.78 -27.57
CA THR A 194 -12.07 23.02 -28.05
C THR A 194 -12.35 24.25 -27.19
N GLN A 195 -13.52 24.34 -26.57
CA GLN A 195 -13.85 25.47 -25.69
C GLN A 195 -13.04 25.44 -24.38
N LYS A 196 -12.92 24.27 -23.77
CA LYS A 196 -12.09 24.09 -22.56
C LYS A 196 -10.62 24.30 -22.88
N ALA A 197 -10.14 23.77 -24.00
CA ALA A 197 -8.79 24.01 -24.50
C ALA A 197 -8.52 25.52 -24.69
N ARG A 198 -9.46 26.25 -25.28
CA ARG A 198 -9.35 27.71 -25.46
C ARG A 198 -9.25 28.46 -24.13
N VAL A 199 -10.00 28.04 -23.12
CA VAL A 199 -9.92 28.64 -21.77
C VAL A 199 -8.51 28.44 -21.19
N CYS A 200 -7.96 27.22 -21.28
CA CYS A 200 -6.57 26.97 -20.84
C CYS A 200 -5.58 27.84 -21.61
N LEU A 201 -5.72 27.95 -22.93
CA LEU A 201 -4.85 28.79 -23.75
C LEU A 201 -4.87 30.24 -23.29
N SER A 202 -6.06 30.83 -23.06
CA SER A 202 -6.15 32.24 -22.60
C SER A 202 -5.43 32.45 -21.26
N ARG A 203 -5.54 31.47 -20.32
CA ARG A 203 -4.84 31.55 -19.04
C ARG A 203 -3.31 31.42 -19.16
N ILE A 204 -2.84 30.72 -20.19
CA ILE A 204 -1.41 30.60 -20.51
C ILE A 204 -0.91 31.91 -21.13
N GLU A 205 -1.68 32.51 -22.04
CA GLU A 205 -1.33 33.78 -22.73
C GLU A 205 -1.37 34.99 -21.79
N ASP A 206 -2.29 35.04 -20.83
CA ASP A 206 -2.37 36.07 -19.77
C ASP A 206 -1.11 36.09 -18.87
N ASN A 207 -0.30 35.03 -18.90
CA ASN A 207 0.95 34.90 -18.14
C ASN A 207 2.12 34.55 -19.07
N PRO A 208 2.54 35.45 -19.95
CA PRO A 208 3.56 35.17 -20.95
C PRO A 208 4.93 34.91 -20.29
N LEU A 209 5.56 33.79 -20.69
CA LEU A 209 7.01 33.60 -20.53
C LEU A 209 7.67 33.96 -21.85
N GLU A 210 8.86 34.55 -21.79
CA GLU A 210 9.60 35.01 -22.98
C GLU A 210 9.87 33.87 -23.98
N HIS A 211 9.98 32.62 -23.51
CA HIS A 211 10.18 31.44 -24.36
C HIS A 211 9.25 30.29 -23.96
N PHE A 212 8.54 29.75 -24.95
CA PHE A 212 7.78 28.52 -24.78
C PHE A 212 8.71 27.31 -24.97
N SER A 213 8.63 26.35 -24.06
CA SER A 213 9.31 25.06 -24.22
C SER A 213 8.80 24.29 -25.45
N PRO A 214 9.58 23.35 -26.02
CA PRO A 214 9.11 22.48 -27.11
C PRO A 214 7.79 21.79 -26.80
N PHE A 215 7.59 21.34 -25.56
CA PHE A 215 6.35 20.75 -25.09
C PHE A 215 5.16 21.74 -25.16
N ALA A 216 5.34 22.98 -24.74
CA ALA A 216 4.29 24.00 -24.86
C ALA A 216 3.95 24.29 -26.31
N CYS A 217 4.96 24.37 -27.18
CA CYS A 217 4.76 24.52 -28.62
C CYS A 217 3.97 23.36 -29.22
N LEU A 218 4.22 22.11 -28.75
CA LEU A 218 3.46 20.94 -29.19
C LEU A 218 1.99 21.03 -28.78
N ALA A 219 1.70 21.43 -27.54
CA ALA A 219 0.34 21.61 -27.05
C ALA A 219 -0.42 22.70 -27.85
N PHE A 220 0.25 23.81 -28.21
CA PHE A 220 -0.33 24.83 -29.07
C PHE A 220 -0.59 24.30 -30.48
N ALA A 221 0.35 23.55 -31.06
CA ALA A 221 0.17 22.94 -32.37
C ALA A 221 -1.05 22.00 -32.38
N GLN A 222 -1.20 21.17 -31.37
CA GLN A 222 -2.35 20.26 -31.22
C GLN A 222 -3.68 21.03 -31.09
N TYR A 223 -3.71 22.08 -30.28
CA TYR A 223 -4.89 22.95 -30.18
C TYR A 223 -5.24 23.57 -31.52
N TYR A 224 -4.27 24.15 -32.24
CA TYR A 224 -4.50 24.78 -33.53
C TYR A 224 -4.88 23.74 -34.62
N GLU A 225 -4.38 22.50 -34.54
CA GLU A 225 -4.84 21.41 -35.38
C GLU A 225 -6.32 21.10 -35.11
N SER A 226 -6.73 21.03 -33.85
CA SER A 226 -8.12 20.73 -33.45
C SER A 226 -9.15 21.77 -33.96
N ILE A 227 -8.71 23.00 -34.16
CA ILE A 227 -9.54 24.10 -34.71
C ILE A 227 -9.24 24.44 -36.17
N GLY A 228 -8.44 23.62 -36.86
CA GLY A 228 -8.16 23.74 -38.29
C GLY A 228 -7.26 24.91 -38.71
N LYS A 229 -6.51 25.52 -37.79
CA LYS A 229 -5.56 26.63 -38.09
C LYS A 229 -4.20 26.08 -38.54
N THR A 230 -4.11 25.67 -39.78
CA THR A 230 -2.96 24.98 -40.38
C THR A 230 -1.66 25.78 -40.32
N ASP A 231 -1.71 27.11 -40.52
CA ASP A 231 -0.51 27.99 -40.47
C ASP A 231 0.11 28.01 -39.07
N SER A 232 -0.73 28.12 -38.05
CA SER A 232 -0.27 28.09 -36.65
C SER A 232 0.36 26.73 -36.29
N VAL A 233 -0.24 25.63 -36.75
CA VAL A 233 0.34 24.27 -36.58
C VAL A 233 1.76 24.23 -37.15
N ALA A 234 1.91 24.70 -38.40
CA ALA A 234 3.21 24.71 -39.08
C ALA A 234 4.25 25.56 -38.34
N ILE A 235 3.86 26.72 -37.84
CA ILE A 235 4.77 27.64 -37.08
C ILE A 235 5.29 26.93 -35.82
N TYR A 236 4.39 26.41 -34.98
CA TYR A 236 4.80 25.80 -33.70
C TYR A 236 5.58 24.50 -33.89
N CYS A 237 5.19 23.65 -34.83
CA CYS A 237 5.92 22.40 -35.13
C CYS A 237 7.32 22.67 -35.69
N LYS A 238 7.49 23.67 -36.59
CA LYS A 238 8.83 24.04 -37.09
C LYS A 238 9.71 24.59 -35.97
N ARG A 239 9.17 25.42 -35.08
CA ARG A 239 9.91 25.92 -33.92
C ARG A 239 10.45 24.78 -33.01
N ILE A 240 9.68 23.68 -32.83
CA ILE A 240 10.11 22.50 -32.09
C ILE A 240 11.31 21.83 -32.80
N LEU A 241 11.22 21.69 -34.12
CA LEU A 241 12.31 21.08 -34.91
C LEU A 241 13.58 21.95 -34.93
N ASP A 242 13.42 23.29 -34.94
CA ASP A 242 14.54 24.25 -34.92
C ASP A 242 15.21 24.25 -33.53
N ASP A 243 14.47 24.06 -32.44
CA ASP A 243 15.01 24.00 -31.06
C ASP A 243 15.89 22.77 -30.86
N GLY A 244 15.51 21.62 -31.41
CA GLY A 244 16.34 20.42 -31.48
C GLY A 244 16.67 19.72 -30.15
N THR A 245 16.07 20.14 -29.02
CA THR A 245 16.47 19.69 -27.67
C THR A 245 15.76 18.43 -27.20
N ASP A 246 14.55 18.13 -27.68
CA ASP A 246 13.73 16.99 -27.24
C ASP A 246 13.28 16.14 -28.43
N LEU A 247 13.88 14.94 -28.55
CA LEU A 247 13.59 14.02 -29.66
C LEU A 247 12.13 13.54 -29.71
N ASN A 248 11.44 13.43 -28.56
CA ASN A 248 10.05 13.00 -28.52
C ASN A 248 9.13 14.10 -29.08
N ASN A 249 9.33 15.35 -28.62
CA ASN A 249 8.57 16.49 -29.15
C ASN A 249 8.87 16.74 -30.63
N MET A 250 10.13 16.56 -31.05
CA MET A 250 10.51 16.64 -32.48
C MET A 250 9.83 15.57 -33.31
N TYR A 251 9.76 14.32 -32.82
CA TYR A 251 9.05 13.23 -33.48
C TYR A 251 7.58 13.54 -33.69
N ASP A 252 6.89 14.01 -32.65
CA ASP A 252 5.48 14.38 -32.74
C ASP A 252 5.25 15.56 -33.67
N ALA A 253 6.11 16.58 -33.62
CA ALA A 253 6.06 17.74 -34.51
C ALA A 253 6.27 17.35 -35.98
N ALA A 254 7.28 16.53 -36.28
CA ALA A 254 7.53 16.03 -37.63
C ALA A 254 6.35 15.21 -38.17
N LYS A 255 5.78 14.35 -37.32
CA LYS A 255 4.56 13.55 -37.62
C LYS A 255 3.36 14.46 -37.93
N MET A 256 3.14 15.51 -37.14
CA MET A 256 2.08 16.48 -37.36
C MET A 256 2.26 17.23 -38.69
N LEU A 257 3.48 17.70 -38.96
CA LEU A 257 3.79 18.38 -40.23
C LEU A 257 3.63 17.48 -41.43
N CYS A 258 4.09 16.23 -41.35
CA CYS A 258 3.89 15.24 -42.39
C CYS A 258 2.38 15.06 -42.72
N ARG A 259 1.55 14.88 -41.68
CA ARG A 259 0.09 14.75 -41.82
C ARG A 259 -0.54 16.02 -42.40
N LEU A 260 -0.13 17.19 -41.90
CA LEU A 260 -0.62 18.49 -42.33
C LEU A 260 -0.38 18.70 -43.82
N TYR A 261 0.87 18.57 -44.28
CA TYR A 261 1.24 18.78 -45.69
C TYR A 261 0.65 17.72 -46.62
N ASN A 262 0.51 16.48 -46.12
CA ASN A 262 -0.17 15.43 -46.91
C ASN A 262 -1.65 15.76 -47.13
N ARG A 263 -2.36 16.23 -46.09
CA ARG A 263 -3.77 16.68 -46.22
C ARG A 263 -3.91 17.87 -47.17
N ASN A 264 -2.95 18.75 -47.23
CA ASN A 264 -2.92 19.92 -48.08
C ASN A 264 -2.44 19.62 -49.51
N GLY A 265 -2.07 18.37 -49.83
CA GLY A 265 -1.58 17.97 -51.14
C GLY A 265 -0.13 18.42 -51.43
N ASP A 266 0.58 18.97 -50.49
CA ASP A 266 2.00 19.36 -50.61
C ASP A 266 2.90 18.13 -50.37
N THR A 267 3.03 17.33 -51.42
CA THR A 267 3.78 16.06 -51.38
C THR A 267 5.26 16.28 -51.10
N LYS A 268 5.84 17.42 -51.50
CA LYS A 268 7.25 17.75 -51.28
C LYS A 268 7.54 17.91 -49.78
N ASN A 269 6.79 18.78 -49.13
CA ASN A 269 6.96 19.01 -47.68
C ASN A 269 6.50 17.79 -46.86
N ALA A 270 5.44 17.08 -47.28
CA ALA A 270 5.01 15.84 -46.63
C ALA A 270 6.14 14.79 -46.65
N SER A 271 6.80 14.59 -47.78
CA SER A 271 7.92 13.64 -47.93
C SER A 271 9.14 14.08 -47.08
N HIS A 272 9.45 15.38 -47.07
CA HIS A 272 10.53 15.92 -46.23
C HIS A 272 10.32 15.62 -44.76
N TYR A 273 9.15 15.96 -44.22
CA TYR A 273 8.86 15.70 -42.81
C TYR A 273 8.62 14.24 -42.48
N ALA A 274 8.19 13.40 -43.46
CA ALA A 274 8.17 11.96 -43.32
C ALA A 274 9.59 11.40 -43.12
N GLY A 275 10.59 11.89 -43.85
CA GLY A 275 11.99 11.51 -43.65
C GLY A 275 12.52 11.84 -42.26
N ILE A 276 12.25 13.05 -41.77
CA ILE A 276 12.62 13.47 -40.40
C ILE A 276 11.89 12.59 -39.37
N TYR A 277 10.61 12.36 -39.53
CA TYR A 277 9.80 11.51 -38.66
C TYR A 277 10.36 10.07 -38.57
N MET A 278 10.73 9.47 -39.71
CA MET A 278 11.32 8.13 -39.76
C MET A 278 12.69 8.08 -39.04
N GLN A 279 13.58 9.05 -39.32
CA GLN A 279 14.90 9.13 -38.64
C GLN A 279 14.76 9.26 -37.12
N LEU A 280 13.81 10.09 -36.65
CA LEU A 280 13.55 10.26 -35.22
C LEU A 280 12.91 9.00 -34.62
N SER A 281 12.05 8.30 -35.38
CA SER A 281 11.46 7.03 -34.96
C SER A 281 12.55 5.96 -34.72
N ASP A 282 13.52 5.86 -35.64
CA ASP A 282 14.63 4.95 -35.51
C ASP A 282 15.54 5.30 -34.31
N SER A 283 15.78 6.61 -34.12
CA SER A 283 16.57 7.11 -32.97
C SER A 283 15.91 6.87 -31.61
N LEU A 284 14.58 6.90 -31.56
CA LEU A 284 13.79 6.67 -30.34
C LEU A 284 13.64 5.19 -29.99
N ASP A 285 13.88 4.28 -30.94
CA ASP A 285 13.83 2.81 -30.79
C ASP A 285 12.60 2.34 -29.98
N PHE A 286 11.43 2.73 -30.42
CA PHE A 286 10.16 2.41 -29.73
C PHE A 286 9.98 0.90 -29.53
N GLY A 287 10.47 0.07 -30.47
CA GLY A 287 10.36 -1.38 -30.37
C GLY A 287 11.12 -1.94 -29.18
N LYS A 288 12.38 -1.54 -29.00
CA LYS A 288 13.17 -1.96 -27.84
C LYS A 288 12.62 -1.42 -26.51
N ARG A 289 12.09 -0.19 -26.51
CA ARG A 289 11.46 0.37 -25.32
C ARG A 289 10.21 -0.43 -24.91
N GLN A 290 9.42 -0.89 -25.88
CA GLN A 290 8.24 -1.70 -25.61
C GLN A 290 8.61 -3.11 -25.14
N GLU A 291 9.63 -3.73 -25.76
CA GLU A 291 10.16 -5.02 -25.32
C GLU A 291 10.76 -4.95 -23.91
N LEU A 292 11.54 -3.92 -23.62
CA LEU A 292 12.09 -3.67 -22.29
C LEU A 292 10.97 -3.44 -21.26
N ALA A 293 9.98 -2.63 -21.60
CA ALA A 293 8.81 -2.39 -20.75
C ALA A 293 8.05 -3.68 -20.45
N SER A 294 7.88 -4.55 -21.46
CA SER A 294 7.26 -5.86 -21.32
C SER A 294 8.08 -6.75 -20.38
N THR A 295 9.39 -6.83 -20.56
CA THR A 295 10.29 -7.63 -19.72
C THR A 295 10.25 -7.18 -18.26
N VAL A 296 10.29 -5.88 -18.03
CA VAL A 296 10.22 -5.28 -16.68
C VAL A 296 8.92 -5.62 -15.98
N ASN A 297 7.82 -5.51 -16.68
CA ASN A 297 6.52 -5.85 -16.14
C ASN A 297 6.44 -7.35 -15.81
N ASN A 298 7.02 -8.24 -16.63
CA ASN A 298 7.07 -9.68 -16.38
C ASN A 298 7.90 -10.01 -15.13
N GLU A 299 9.07 -9.42 -15.01
CA GLU A 299 9.99 -9.66 -13.91
C GLU A 299 9.39 -9.17 -12.58
N PHE A 300 8.77 -8.02 -12.63
CA PHE A 300 8.09 -7.45 -11.48
C PHE A 300 6.85 -8.26 -11.05
N GLN A 301 6.07 -8.75 -11.99
CA GLN A 301 4.96 -9.67 -11.79
C GLN A 301 5.41 -10.96 -11.10
N TYR A 302 6.48 -11.53 -11.58
CA TYR A 302 7.06 -12.74 -11.02
C TYR A 302 7.44 -12.56 -9.54
N HIS A 303 8.06 -11.42 -9.18
CA HIS A 303 8.38 -11.12 -7.78
C HIS A 303 7.16 -10.94 -6.89
N LEU A 304 6.07 -10.35 -7.40
CA LEU A 304 4.83 -10.23 -6.63
C LEU A 304 4.14 -11.58 -6.42
N ASP A 305 4.09 -12.39 -7.45
CA ASP A 305 3.49 -13.71 -7.36
C ASP A 305 4.28 -14.59 -6.37
N GLN A 306 5.62 -14.49 -6.36
CA GLN A 306 6.46 -15.14 -5.35
C GLN A 306 6.16 -14.63 -3.92
N LYS A 307 6.08 -13.30 -3.72
CA LYS A 307 5.72 -12.74 -2.41
C LYS A 307 4.32 -13.18 -1.95
N LYS A 308 3.36 -13.22 -2.86
CA LYS A 308 2.01 -13.69 -2.58
C LYS A 308 1.98 -15.19 -2.22
N GLU A 309 2.72 -16.00 -2.96
CA GLU A 309 2.86 -17.44 -2.67
C GLU A 309 3.53 -17.65 -1.30
N GLN A 310 4.57 -16.88 -1.00
CA GLN A 310 5.23 -16.94 0.31
C GLN A 310 4.29 -16.50 1.44
N SER A 311 3.56 -15.41 1.27
CA SER A 311 2.56 -14.95 2.24
C SER A 311 1.48 -15.99 2.51
N LEU A 312 0.98 -16.66 1.47
CA LEU A 312 0.00 -17.75 1.61
C LEU A 312 0.60 -18.98 2.30
N LYS A 313 1.87 -19.30 2.06
CA LYS A 313 2.60 -20.37 2.77
C LYS A 313 2.73 -20.02 4.26
N ASP A 314 3.13 -18.81 4.58
CA ASP A 314 3.28 -18.33 5.96
C ASP A 314 1.94 -18.35 6.72
N GLU A 315 0.87 -17.93 6.06
CA GLU A 315 -0.49 -17.97 6.62
C GLU A 315 -0.95 -19.41 6.88
N ARG A 316 -0.75 -20.31 5.92
CA ARG A 316 -1.02 -21.75 6.07
C ARG A 316 -0.23 -22.36 7.23
N ASP A 317 1.06 -22.02 7.33
CA ASP A 317 1.93 -22.55 8.39
C ASP A 317 1.54 -21.99 9.77
N LYS A 318 1.07 -20.75 9.86
CA LYS A 318 0.46 -20.21 11.09
C LYS A 318 -0.79 -21.02 11.50
N TYR A 319 -1.71 -21.25 10.58
CA TYR A 319 -2.93 -22.05 10.86
C TYR A 319 -2.58 -23.47 11.28
N ARG A 320 -1.65 -24.13 10.59
CA ARG A 320 -1.16 -25.47 10.93
C ARG A 320 -0.55 -25.51 12.34
N ASN A 321 0.32 -24.56 12.66
CA ASN A 321 0.95 -24.48 13.97
C ASN A 321 -0.07 -24.19 15.09
N THR A 322 -1.03 -23.31 14.84
CA THR A 322 -2.13 -23.05 15.79
C THR A 322 -2.97 -24.31 16.03
N LEU A 323 -3.29 -25.05 14.98
CA LEU A 323 -4.03 -26.30 15.09
C LEU A 323 -3.27 -27.34 15.90
N ILE A 324 -1.95 -27.50 15.65
CA ILE A 324 -1.08 -28.41 16.42
C ILE A 324 -1.08 -28.01 17.91
N MET A 325 -0.97 -26.73 18.21
CA MET A 325 -1.00 -26.23 19.59
C MET A 325 -2.34 -26.53 20.29
N VAL A 326 -3.46 -26.37 19.59
CA VAL A 326 -4.79 -26.68 20.12
C VAL A 326 -4.94 -28.20 20.39
N LEU A 327 -4.46 -29.05 19.47
CA LEU A 327 -4.46 -30.50 19.64
C LEU A 327 -3.59 -30.93 20.83
N LEU A 328 -2.40 -30.37 20.98
CA LEU A 328 -1.53 -30.64 22.12
C LEU A 328 -2.18 -30.21 23.46
N ALA A 329 -2.80 -29.03 23.49
CA ALA A 329 -3.54 -28.58 24.67
C ALA A 329 -4.71 -29.53 25.03
N ALA A 330 -5.45 -30.01 24.03
CA ALA A 330 -6.53 -30.96 24.24
C ALA A 330 -6.01 -32.31 24.80
N ILE A 331 -4.88 -32.82 24.29
CA ILE A 331 -4.22 -34.04 24.81
C ILE A 331 -3.77 -33.85 26.27
N ILE A 332 -3.17 -32.71 26.60
CA ILE A 332 -2.74 -32.41 27.97
C ILE A 332 -3.95 -32.35 28.91
N LEU A 333 -5.04 -31.70 28.51
CA LEU A 333 -6.27 -31.61 29.29
C LEU A 333 -6.90 -33.01 29.51
N ALA A 334 -6.93 -33.84 28.47
CA ALA A 334 -7.41 -35.22 28.56
C ALA A 334 -6.53 -36.04 29.51
N GLY A 335 -5.21 -35.90 29.42
CA GLY A 335 -4.25 -36.55 30.33
C GLY A 335 -4.42 -36.12 31.79
N LEU A 336 -4.60 -34.82 32.05
CA LEU A 336 -4.90 -34.31 33.40
C LEU A 336 -6.24 -34.84 33.94
N GLY A 337 -7.26 -34.89 33.09
CA GLY A 337 -8.55 -35.48 33.45
C GLY A 337 -8.42 -36.95 33.83
N TYR A 338 -7.64 -37.72 33.07
CA TYR A 338 -7.36 -39.13 33.36
C TYR A 338 -6.59 -39.29 34.68
N ILE A 339 -5.56 -38.49 34.92
CA ILE A 339 -4.79 -38.55 36.19
C ILE A 339 -5.69 -38.20 37.39
N LEU A 340 -6.56 -37.22 37.29
CA LEU A 340 -7.52 -36.87 38.33
C LEU A 340 -8.53 -38.00 38.57
N HIS A 341 -8.99 -38.66 37.49
CA HIS A 341 -9.88 -39.78 37.58
C HIS A 341 -9.20 -40.97 38.28
N VAL A 342 -7.96 -41.31 37.91
CA VAL A 342 -7.17 -42.38 38.55
C VAL A 342 -6.88 -42.08 40.04
N ARG A 343 -6.56 -40.82 40.37
CA ARG A 343 -6.36 -40.38 41.77
C ARG A 343 -7.63 -40.49 42.59
N ARG A 344 -8.81 -40.12 42.05
CA ARG A 344 -10.11 -40.33 42.73
C ARG A 344 -10.40 -41.83 42.94
N ARG A 345 -10.18 -42.64 41.91
CA ARG A 345 -10.35 -44.09 41.99
C ARG A 345 -9.42 -44.72 43.03
N ASN A 346 -8.13 -44.30 43.06
CA ASN A 346 -7.17 -44.81 44.04
C ASN A 346 -7.47 -44.35 45.47
N LYS A 347 -8.06 -43.15 45.63
CA LYS A 347 -8.55 -42.70 46.94
C LYS A 347 -9.71 -43.56 47.44
N HIS A 348 -10.68 -43.85 46.59
CA HIS A 348 -11.79 -44.73 46.90
C HIS A 348 -11.33 -46.16 47.17
N LEU A 349 -10.34 -46.68 46.42
CA LEU A 349 -9.75 -47.99 46.67
C LEU A 349 -9.05 -48.06 48.04
N ARG A 350 -8.34 -46.99 48.46
CA ARG A 350 -7.73 -46.91 49.79
C ARG A 350 -8.79 -46.85 50.90
N GLU A 351 -9.89 -46.13 50.66
CA GLU A 351 -11.01 -46.10 51.60
C GLU A 351 -11.70 -47.48 51.68
N ILE A 352 -11.82 -48.21 50.58
CA ILE A 352 -12.37 -49.60 50.53
C ILE A 352 -11.41 -50.56 51.25
N VAL A 353 -10.08 -50.44 51.08
CA VAL A 353 -9.09 -51.29 51.78
C VAL A 353 -9.05 -50.98 53.29
N GLY A 354 -9.22 -49.68 53.64
CA GLY A 354 -9.36 -49.27 55.06
C GLY A 354 -10.61 -49.87 55.72
N LEU A 355 -11.71 -50.01 54.96
CA LEU A 355 -12.94 -50.62 55.40
C LEU A 355 -12.86 -52.12 55.46
N SER A 356 -11.98 -52.82 54.68
CA SER A 356 -11.79 -54.27 54.72
C SER A 356 -11.24 -54.77 56.07
N SER A 357 -10.53 -53.92 56.82
CA SER A 357 -10.11 -54.25 58.19
C SER A 357 -11.25 -54.22 59.20
N THR A 358 -12.37 -53.59 58.84
CA THR A 358 -13.62 -53.66 59.63
C THR A 358 -14.57 -54.76 59.17
N LEU A 359 -14.26 -55.45 58.04
CA LEU A 359 -15.08 -56.38 57.32
C LEU A 359 -15.12 -57.82 57.94
N GLN A 360 -14.29 -58.08 58.94
CA GLN A 360 -14.48 -59.32 59.72
C GLN A 360 -15.78 -59.29 60.56
N LYS A 361 -16.48 -58.15 60.57
CA LYS A 361 -17.81 -57.97 61.20
C LYS A 361 -18.96 -57.88 60.21
N ILE A 362 -18.69 -57.99 58.91
CA ILE A 362 -19.71 -57.74 57.93
C ILE A 362 -19.75 -58.85 56.86
N SER A 363 -20.09 -60.04 57.32
CA SER A 363 -20.50 -61.15 56.39
C SER A 363 -21.82 -60.89 55.64
N ASP A 364 -22.58 -59.83 56.11
CA ASP A 364 -23.86 -59.48 55.47
C ASP A 364 -23.78 -58.35 54.44
N ASN A 365 -22.65 -57.63 54.36
CA ASN A 365 -22.48 -56.57 53.40
C ASN A 365 -21.87 -56.99 52.06
N ASP A 366 -21.41 -58.22 51.91
CA ASP A 366 -20.74 -58.70 50.67
C ASP A 366 -21.67 -58.67 49.45
N LYS A 367 -22.99 -58.85 49.65
CA LYS A 367 -23.99 -58.76 48.57
C LYS A 367 -24.18 -57.28 48.09
N GLN A 368 -24.04 -56.31 48.98
CA GLN A 368 -24.25 -54.94 48.63
C GLN A 368 -23.01 -54.40 47.91
N LEU A 369 -21.82 -54.83 48.30
CA LEU A 369 -20.55 -54.47 47.67
C LEU A 369 -20.47 -55.04 46.24
N ARG A 370 -21.01 -56.22 45.94
CA ARG A 370 -21.04 -56.80 44.59
C ARG A 370 -21.96 -55.96 43.67
N ALA A 371 -23.09 -55.52 44.18
CA ALA A 371 -24.00 -54.65 43.40
C ALA A 371 -23.40 -53.31 43.04
N ASP A 372 -22.56 -52.74 43.93
CA ASP A 372 -21.86 -51.46 43.68
C ASP A 372 -20.68 -51.59 42.71
N ILE A 373 -19.99 -52.75 42.71
CA ILE A 373 -18.92 -53.04 41.74
C ILE A 373 -19.53 -53.20 40.34
N GLU A 374 -20.66 -53.94 40.24
CA GLU A 374 -21.33 -54.13 38.94
C GLU A 374 -21.85 -52.79 38.34
N LYS A 375 -22.31 -51.89 39.21
CA LYS A 375 -22.71 -50.55 38.79
C LYS A 375 -21.53 -49.70 38.28
N LYS A 376 -20.37 -49.81 38.93
CA LYS A 376 -19.13 -49.15 38.52
C LYS A 376 -18.56 -49.69 37.20
N GLU A 377 -18.73 -51.00 36.97
CA GLU A 377 -18.35 -51.61 35.68
C GLU A 377 -19.25 -51.10 34.55
N GLN A 378 -20.54 -50.89 34.81
CA GLN A 378 -21.46 -50.30 33.84
C GLN A 378 -21.13 -48.83 33.55
N GLU A 379 -20.78 -48.06 34.57
CA GLU A 379 -20.33 -46.66 34.42
C GLU A 379 -18.99 -46.58 33.66
N LEU A 380 -18.07 -47.51 33.89
CA LEU A 380 -16.78 -47.62 33.17
C LEU A 380 -16.98 -47.97 31.69
N MET A 381 -17.94 -48.84 31.41
CA MET A 381 -18.33 -49.22 30.05
C MET A 381 -18.94 -48.06 29.29
N GLN A 382 -19.71 -47.21 29.98
CA GLN A 382 -20.30 -45.99 29.41
C GLN A 382 -19.25 -44.92 29.13
N SER A 383 -18.26 -44.75 30.03
CA SER A 383 -17.12 -43.84 29.86
C SER A 383 -16.20 -44.31 28.72
N ARG A 384 -16.02 -45.62 28.56
CA ARG A 384 -15.26 -46.21 27.44
C ARG A 384 -15.92 -45.90 26.08
N LYS A 385 -17.25 -45.99 26.01
CA LYS A 385 -18.03 -45.61 24.81
C LYS A 385 -17.92 -44.13 24.48
N SER A 386 -17.84 -43.24 25.47
CA SER A 386 -17.65 -41.83 25.24
C SER A 386 -16.23 -41.48 24.74
N LEU A 387 -15.23 -42.24 25.22
CA LEU A 387 -13.84 -42.07 24.75
C LEU A 387 -13.68 -42.57 23.29
N GLU A 388 -14.36 -43.65 22.95
CA GLU A 388 -14.40 -44.20 21.58
C GLU A 388 -15.05 -43.21 20.62
N LYS A 389 -16.13 -42.54 21.06
CA LYS A 389 -16.79 -41.48 20.28
C LYS A 389 -15.89 -40.25 20.04
N SER A 390 -15.12 -39.83 21.05
CA SER A 390 -14.13 -38.75 20.91
C SER A 390 -12.97 -39.16 19.97
N SER A 391 -12.58 -40.44 19.96
CA SER A 391 -11.57 -40.95 19.02
C SER A 391 -12.06 -40.95 17.57
N ASP A 392 -13.34 -41.27 17.37
CA ASP A 392 -13.96 -41.24 16.04
C ASP A 392 -14.14 -39.82 15.53
N GLU A 393 -14.47 -38.85 16.41
CA GLU A 393 -14.52 -37.45 16.09
C GLU A 393 -13.13 -36.90 15.68
N LEU A 394 -12.07 -37.33 16.40
CA LEU A 394 -10.67 -36.96 16.07
C LEU A 394 -10.24 -37.51 14.69
N THR A 395 -10.70 -38.75 14.39
CA THR A 395 -10.42 -39.40 13.10
C THR A 395 -11.16 -38.70 11.95
N ASN A 396 -12.37 -38.20 12.21
CA ASN A 396 -13.12 -37.43 11.22
C ASN A 396 -12.51 -36.06 10.96
N VAL A 397 -12.06 -35.34 12.00
CA VAL A 397 -11.35 -34.07 11.86
C VAL A 397 -10.05 -34.23 11.07
N ASN A 398 -9.29 -35.31 11.33
CA ASN A 398 -8.08 -35.63 10.54
C ASN A 398 -8.41 -35.97 9.06
N ARG A 399 -9.56 -36.57 8.80
CA ARG A 399 -10.01 -36.83 7.42
C ARG A 399 -10.45 -35.58 6.70
N GLU A 400 -11.09 -34.64 7.40
CA GLU A 400 -11.39 -33.29 6.84
C GLU A 400 -10.13 -32.47 6.59
N LEU A 401 -9.15 -32.54 7.48
CA LEU A 401 -7.85 -31.87 7.31
C LEU A 401 -7.09 -32.38 6.06
N LEU A 402 -7.14 -33.69 5.82
CA LEU A 402 -6.59 -34.27 4.59
C LEU A 402 -7.34 -33.79 3.34
N ARG A 403 -8.66 -33.63 3.44
CA ARG A 403 -9.50 -33.15 2.34
C ARG A 403 -9.20 -31.69 1.99
N VAL A 404 -9.11 -30.85 3.01
CA VAL A 404 -8.73 -29.44 2.84
C VAL A 404 -7.31 -29.29 2.27
N ASN A 405 -6.38 -30.16 2.66
CA ASN A 405 -5.02 -30.17 2.10
C ASN A 405 -4.98 -30.59 0.61
N VAL A 406 -5.85 -31.51 0.20
CA VAL A 406 -6.00 -31.89 -1.21
C VAL A 406 -6.63 -30.75 -2.02
N GLU A 407 -7.68 -30.11 -1.49
CA GLU A 407 -8.32 -28.95 -2.12
C GLU A 407 -7.35 -27.76 -2.26
N LEU A 408 -6.50 -27.52 -1.25
CA LEU A 408 -5.45 -26.50 -1.31
C LEU A 408 -4.38 -26.82 -2.39
N SER A 409 -4.05 -28.11 -2.56
CA SER A 409 -3.15 -28.58 -3.62
C SER A 409 -3.77 -28.35 -5.01
N ASP A 410 -5.05 -28.66 -5.16
CA ASP A 410 -5.77 -28.47 -6.42
C ASP A 410 -5.94 -26.97 -6.76
N TYR A 411 -6.22 -26.13 -5.76
CA TYR A 411 -6.24 -24.67 -5.96
C TYR A 411 -4.89 -24.11 -6.38
N SER A 412 -3.79 -24.66 -5.83
CA SER A 412 -2.44 -24.24 -6.19
C SER A 412 -2.08 -24.61 -7.64
N ALA A 413 -2.56 -25.77 -8.10
CA ALA A 413 -2.37 -26.23 -9.48
C ALA A 413 -3.17 -25.38 -10.48
N VAL A 414 -4.43 -25.05 -10.14
CA VAL A 414 -5.28 -24.17 -10.98
C VAL A 414 -4.77 -22.73 -11.01
N LEU A 415 -4.21 -22.24 -9.90
CA LEU A 415 -3.54 -20.93 -9.87
C LEU A 415 -2.33 -20.90 -10.81
N LYS A 416 -1.50 -21.96 -10.77
CA LYS A 416 -0.31 -22.08 -11.62
C LYS A 416 -0.65 -22.12 -13.12
N GLU A 417 -1.75 -22.76 -13.47
CA GLU A 417 -2.24 -22.82 -14.85
C GLU A 417 -2.81 -21.48 -15.33
N LYS A 418 -3.52 -20.77 -14.45
CA LYS A 418 -4.00 -19.40 -14.74
C LYS A 418 -2.88 -18.36 -14.77
N GLU A 419 -1.87 -18.52 -13.94
CA GLU A 419 -0.66 -17.69 -13.96
C GLU A 419 0.08 -17.78 -15.30
N GLN A 420 0.14 -18.98 -15.87
CA GLN A 420 0.77 -19.21 -17.18
C GLN A 420 -0.03 -18.57 -18.33
N GLN A 421 -1.35 -18.57 -18.24
CA GLN A 421 -2.24 -17.91 -19.20
C GLN A 421 -2.32 -16.37 -19.02
N LEU A 422 -2.13 -15.89 -17.78
CA LEU A 422 -2.09 -14.45 -17.47
C LEU A 422 -0.73 -13.83 -17.82
N ALA A 423 0.35 -14.61 -17.67
CA ALA A 423 1.71 -14.18 -18.04
C ALA A 423 1.80 -13.77 -19.51
N GLU A 424 1.05 -14.42 -20.40
CA GLU A 424 0.98 -14.05 -21.82
C GLU A 424 0.17 -12.78 -22.10
N LYS A 425 -0.76 -12.38 -21.20
CA LYS A 425 -1.67 -11.24 -21.42
C LYS A 425 -1.43 -10.02 -20.52
N MET A 426 -0.62 -10.13 -19.46
CA MET A 426 -0.60 -9.10 -18.42
C MET A 426 0.79 -8.63 -18.01
N ASP A 427 1.69 -8.55 -18.93
CA ASP A 427 3.09 -8.19 -18.74
C ASP A 427 3.36 -6.77 -18.22
N GLN A 428 2.32 -6.01 -17.95
CA GLN A 428 2.45 -4.59 -17.63
C GLN A 428 1.80 -4.12 -16.32
N ASN A 429 1.01 -4.93 -15.60
CA ASN A 429 0.08 -4.33 -14.61
C ASN A 429 0.12 -4.73 -13.14
N LYS A 430 1.02 -5.56 -12.60
CA LYS A 430 0.84 -6.19 -11.27
C LYS A 430 1.56 -5.59 -10.06
N THR A 431 2.52 -4.72 -10.27
CA THR A 431 3.36 -4.21 -9.19
C THR A 431 2.62 -3.36 -8.16
N PHE A 432 1.60 -2.67 -8.62
CA PHE A 432 0.95 -1.62 -7.88
C PHE A 432 -0.20 -2.06 -6.97
N ILE A 433 -0.80 -3.22 -7.24
CA ILE A 433 -1.98 -3.68 -6.50
C ILE A 433 -1.71 -3.97 -5.01
N LYS A 434 -0.51 -4.45 -4.67
CA LYS A 434 -0.17 -4.80 -3.27
C LYS A 434 0.00 -3.59 -2.35
N LEU A 435 0.47 -2.48 -2.92
CA LEU A 435 0.67 -1.23 -2.19
C LEU A 435 -0.66 -0.50 -1.95
N LEU A 436 -1.60 -0.68 -2.87
CA LEU A 436 -2.95 -0.15 -2.84
C LEU A 436 -3.79 -0.67 -1.65
N HIS A 437 -3.75 -1.98 -1.40
CA HIS A 437 -4.56 -2.56 -0.33
C HIS A 437 -4.18 -2.10 1.08
N LYS A 438 -2.93 -1.69 1.31
CA LYS A 438 -2.51 -1.24 2.64
C LYS A 438 -2.95 0.19 2.94
N SER A 439 -2.92 1.07 1.94
CA SER A 439 -3.43 2.45 2.11
C SER A 439 -4.95 2.52 2.22
N ASP A 440 -5.68 1.60 1.54
CA ASP A 440 -7.14 1.51 1.67
C ASP A 440 -7.59 1.05 3.08
N LEU A 441 -6.77 0.25 3.76
CA LEU A 441 -7.06 -0.19 5.13
C LEU A 441 -6.83 0.95 6.15
N GLU A 442 -5.74 1.72 5.99
CA GLU A 442 -5.45 2.85 6.87
C GLU A 442 -6.53 3.95 6.74
N GLY A 443 -6.97 4.28 5.53
CA GLY A 443 -8.07 5.23 5.31
C GLY A 443 -9.38 4.78 5.93
N LYS A 444 -9.71 3.49 5.87
CA LYS A 444 -10.92 2.96 6.50
C LYS A 444 -10.88 3.00 8.02
N SER A 445 -9.71 2.80 8.61
CA SER A 445 -9.54 2.83 10.06
C SER A 445 -9.60 4.25 10.62
N GLU A 446 -9.09 5.24 9.88
CA GLU A 446 -9.25 6.66 10.20
C GLU A 446 -10.70 7.12 10.08
N ASP A 447 -11.42 6.71 9.03
CA ASP A 447 -12.84 7.00 8.84
C ASP A 447 -13.70 6.47 9.99
N VAL A 448 -13.38 5.30 10.53
CA VAL A 448 -14.07 4.71 11.70
C VAL A 448 -13.82 5.54 12.95
N ILE A 449 -12.59 5.99 13.18
CA ILE A 449 -12.26 6.84 14.33
C ILE A 449 -12.95 8.20 14.22
N ASP A 450 -12.99 8.81 13.06
CA ASP A 450 -13.65 10.09 12.84
C ASP A 450 -15.19 9.98 12.93
N ALA A 451 -15.76 8.88 12.47
CA ALA A 451 -17.18 8.59 12.68
C ALA A 451 -17.53 8.49 14.17
N ILE A 452 -16.68 7.87 14.97
CA ILE A 452 -16.85 7.76 16.42
C ILE A 452 -16.66 9.11 17.11
N LYS A 453 -15.69 9.93 16.70
CA LYS A 453 -15.52 11.30 17.21
C LYS A 453 -16.74 12.16 16.93
N ASN A 454 -17.31 12.07 15.75
CA ASN A 454 -18.50 12.86 15.35
C ASN A 454 -19.77 12.43 16.11
N THR A 455 -19.89 11.16 16.47
CA THR A 455 -21.02 10.65 17.27
C THR A 455 -20.88 10.91 18.78
N SER A 456 -19.69 11.30 19.24
CA SER A 456 -19.37 11.50 20.66
C SER A 456 -19.87 12.85 21.25
N THR A 457 -20.51 13.70 20.47
CA THR A 457 -21.02 15.02 20.89
C THR A 457 -22.29 14.95 21.73
N GLY A 458 -23.01 13.81 21.72
CA GLY A 458 -24.22 13.56 22.53
C GLY A 458 -24.05 12.38 23.50
N LYS A 459 -24.85 12.30 24.56
CA LYS A 459 -24.90 11.12 25.44
C LYS A 459 -25.42 9.91 24.65
N LYS A 460 -24.56 8.98 24.28
CA LYS A 460 -24.94 7.74 23.60
C LYS A 460 -24.03 6.61 24.06
N ASN A 461 -24.59 5.57 24.66
CA ASN A 461 -23.83 4.38 24.99
C ASN A 461 -23.41 3.64 23.71
N MET A 462 -22.13 3.35 23.59
CA MET A 462 -21.60 2.51 22.52
C MET A 462 -22.10 1.07 22.66
N LYS A 463 -22.54 0.48 21.56
CA LYS A 463 -22.91 -0.93 21.49
C LYS A 463 -21.66 -1.79 21.37
N THR A 464 -21.77 -3.07 21.65
CA THR A 464 -20.64 -4.01 21.56
C THR A 464 -19.99 -4.03 20.17
N ALA A 465 -20.77 -3.81 19.11
CA ALA A 465 -20.27 -3.71 17.75
C ALA A 465 -19.38 -2.46 17.54
N ASP A 466 -19.79 -1.32 18.10
CA ASP A 466 -19.07 -0.05 17.98
C ASP A 466 -17.71 -0.13 18.72
N TRP A 467 -17.67 -0.79 19.89
CA TRP A 467 -16.44 -1.05 20.64
C TRP A 467 -15.46 -1.94 19.85
N ARG A 468 -15.97 -2.96 19.19
CA ARG A 468 -15.13 -3.86 18.38
C ARG A 468 -14.51 -3.12 17.19
N GLN A 469 -15.29 -2.27 16.53
CA GLN A 469 -14.79 -1.47 15.41
C GLN A 469 -13.74 -0.45 15.87
N LEU A 470 -13.95 0.20 17.00
CA LEU A 470 -12.96 1.12 17.57
C LEU A 470 -11.66 0.42 17.92
N TYR A 471 -11.73 -0.74 18.58
CA TYR A 471 -10.52 -1.50 18.92
C TYR A 471 -9.75 -1.91 17.68
N GLN A 472 -10.46 -2.44 16.69
CA GLN A 472 -9.85 -2.83 15.43
C GLN A 472 -9.19 -1.64 14.72
N ALA A 473 -9.89 -0.52 14.57
CA ALA A 473 -9.36 0.66 13.90
C ALA A 473 -8.15 1.26 14.62
N VAL A 474 -8.16 1.29 15.95
CA VAL A 474 -7.01 1.78 16.73
C VAL A 474 -5.84 0.80 16.67
N ASP A 475 -6.08 -0.51 16.74
CA ASP A 475 -5.03 -1.53 16.66
C ASP A 475 -4.41 -1.58 15.25
N GLU A 476 -5.16 -1.29 14.20
CA GLU A 476 -4.66 -1.19 12.83
C GLU A 476 -3.81 0.08 12.61
N LEU A 477 -4.24 1.21 13.16
CA LEU A 477 -3.49 2.48 13.04
C LEU A 477 -2.27 2.54 13.97
N TYR A 478 -2.32 1.80 15.09
CA TYR A 478 -1.27 1.79 16.11
C TYR A 478 -0.92 0.35 16.51
N PRO A 479 -0.23 -0.43 15.67
CA PRO A 479 -0.06 -1.87 15.85
C PRO A 479 0.61 -2.30 17.16
N LEU A 480 1.43 -1.44 17.77
CA LEU A 480 2.10 -1.72 19.05
C LEU A 480 1.33 -1.21 20.28
N PHE A 481 0.25 -0.49 20.07
CA PHE A 481 -0.50 0.15 21.16
C PHE A 481 -1.08 -0.86 22.15
N ARG A 482 -1.68 -1.93 21.65
CA ARG A 482 -2.29 -2.97 22.47
C ARG A 482 -1.27 -3.70 23.34
N ASP A 483 -0.12 -4.03 22.78
CA ASP A 483 0.94 -4.74 23.49
C ASP A 483 1.57 -3.86 24.57
N ARG A 484 1.78 -2.59 24.27
CA ARG A 484 2.23 -1.59 25.24
C ARG A 484 1.21 -1.41 26.37
N LEU A 485 -0.06 -1.32 26.04
CA LEU A 485 -1.13 -1.19 27.02
C LEU A 485 -1.16 -2.38 28.00
N LEU A 486 -1.02 -3.60 27.49
CA LEU A 486 -0.95 -4.82 28.28
C LEU A 486 0.30 -4.89 29.17
N LYS A 487 1.44 -4.44 28.64
CA LYS A 487 2.72 -4.42 29.35
C LYS A 487 2.71 -3.44 30.53
N GLU A 488 2.18 -2.24 30.34
CA GLU A 488 2.20 -1.16 31.33
C GLU A 488 1.11 -1.30 32.41
N LEU A 489 -0.04 -1.86 32.06
CA LEU A 489 -1.19 -1.93 32.98
C LEU A 489 -1.41 -3.30 33.62
N GLY A 490 -0.81 -4.37 33.09
CA GLY A 490 -1.01 -5.72 33.59
C GLY A 490 -2.47 -6.14 33.51
N HIS A 491 -3.10 -6.45 34.66
CA HIS A 491 -4.54 -6.73 34.74
C HIS A 491 -5.34 -5.45 34.93
N PHE A 492 -6.18 -5.09 33.98
CA PHE A 492 -7.08 -3.95 34.02
C PHE A 492 -8.50 -4.39 33.61
N ASN A 493 -9.53 -3.66 34.06
CA ASN A 493 -10.90 -3.98 33.72
C ASN A 493 -11.29 -3.41 32.33
N GLU A 494 -12.38 -3.94 31.78
CA GLU A 494 -12.88 -3.55 30.47
C GLU A 494 -13.13 -2.03 30.33
N GLN A 495 -13.62 -1.38 31.36
CA GLN A 495 -13.89 0.06 31.34
C GLN A 495 -12.59 0.90 31.29
N GLN A 496 -11.51 0.45 31.90
CA GLN A 496 -10.21 1.10 31.80
C GLN A 496 -9.64 0.97 30.39
N MET A 497 -9.77 -0.20 29.79
CA MET A 497 -9.39 -0.44 28.40
C MET A 497 -10.16 0.49 27.46
N GLN A 498 -11.47 0.56 27.61
CA GLN A 498 -12.34 1.44 26.82
C GLN A 498 -11.87 2.90 26.87
N VAL A 499 -11.55 3.43 28.07
CA VAL A 499 -11.05 4.79 28.21
C VAL A 499 -9.70 4.98 27.51
N CYS A 500 -8.75 4.04 27.63
CA CYS A 500 -7.46 4.13 26.96
C CYS A 500 -7.57 4.13 25.44
N TYR A 501 -8.44 3.29 24.87
CA TYR A 501 -8.68 3.26 23.43
C TYR A 501 -9.36 4.55 22.92
N LEU A 502 -10.32 5.10 23.65
CA LEU A 502 -10.92 6.40 23.32
C LEU A 502 -9.92 7.56 23.43
N MET A 503 -9.01 7.51 24.41
CA MET A 503 -7.91 8.46 24.50
C MET A 503 -6.98 8.34 23.28
N ARG A 504 -6.55 7.14 22.92
CA ARG A 504 -5.67 6.91 21.77
C ARG A 504 -6.32 7.33 20.45
N ALA A 505 -7.62 7.17 20.34
CA ALA A 505 -8.40 7.68 19.21
C ALA A 505 -8.56 9.21 19.20
N GLY A 506 -8.03 9.92 20.21
CA GLY A 506 -7.98 11.38 20.26
C GLY A 506 -9.28 12.05 20.73
N LEU A 507 -10.13 11.36 21.52
CA LEU A 507 -11.34 11.95 22.06
C LEU A 507 -11.06 12.79 23.31
N SER A 508 -11.75 13.91 23.43
CA SER A 508 -11.68 14.78 24.62
C SER A 508 -12.36 14.15 25.84
N LYS A 509 -12.00 14.61 27.02
CA LYS A 509 -12.56 14.12 28.31
C LYS A 509 -14.10 14.15 28.34
N THR A 510 -14.70 15.17 27.73
CA THR A 510 -16.16 15.31 27.63
C THR A 510 -16.74 14.27 26.68
N GLN A 511 -16.10 14.01 25.56
CA GLN A 511 -16.52 12.98 24.61
C GLN A 511 -16.40 11.57 25.20
N ILE A 512 -15.31 11.29 25.91
CA ILE A 512 -15.13 10.03 26.64
C ILE A 512 -16.23 9.84 27.69
N GLN A 513 -16.61 10.90 28.39
CA GLN A 513 -17.73 10.85 29.34
C GLN A 513 -19.07 10.53 28.67
N ASN A 514 -19.30 11.10 27.49
CA ASN A 514 -20.54 10.86 26.74
C ASN A 514 -20.65 9.43 26.21
N MET A 515 -19.52 8.79 25.93
CA MET A 515 -19.46 7.45 25.33
C MET A 515 -19.37 6.31 26.37
N THR A 516 -18.97 6.65 27.61
CA THR A 516 -18.84 5.69 28.71
C THR A 516 -19.77 6.10 29.86
N ASN A 517 -20.44 5.19 30.52
CA ASN A 517 -21.29 5.52 31.66
C ASN A 517 -20.48 5.86 32.95
N LEU A 518 -19.32 6.45 32.82
CA LEU A 518 -18.42 6.75 33.92
C LEU A 518 -18.66 8.17 34.48
N SER A 519 -18.44 8.35 35.78
CA SER A 519 -18.55 9.66 36.41
C SER A 519 -17.42 10.60 35.91
N ARG A 520 -17.70 11.91 35.87
CA ARG A 520 -16.70 12.93 35.50
C ARG A 520 -15.42 12.83 36.33
N VAL A 521 -15.55 12.51 37.62
CA VAL A 521 -14.40 12.35 38.53
C VAL A 521 -13.57 11.12 38.17
N THR A 522 -14.24 10.01 37.83
CA THR A 522 -13.59 8.77 37.42
C THR A 522 -12.80 8.96 36.12
N ILE A 523 -13.41 9.60 35.12
CA ILE A 523 -12.75 9.89 33.84
C ILE A 523 -11.57 10.83 34.05
N TRP A 524 -11.73 11.90 34.81
CA TRP A 524 -10.63 12.84 35.07
C TRP A 524 -9.44 12.15 35.74
N ARG A 525 -9.71 11.25 36.72
CA ARG A 525 -8.68 10.47 37.40
C ARG A 525 -7.97 9.52 36.45
N TRP A 526 -8.72 8.83 35.60
CA TRP A 526 -8.15 7.85 34.67
C TRP A 526 -7.39 8.51 33.51
N VAL A 527 -7.92 9.58 32.93
CA VAL A 527 -7.20 10.33 31.89
C VAL A 527 -5.89 10.89 32.43
N LYS A 528 -5.86 11.40 33.65
CA LYS A 528 -4.61 11.85 34.29
C LYS A 528 -3.66 10.68 34.59
N LYS A 529 -4.18 9.53 35.00
CA LYS A 529 -3.39 8.33 35.33
C LYS A 529 -2.78 7.71 34.08
N TYR A 530 -3.50 7.76 32.96
CA TYR A 530 -3.12 7.11 31.70
C TYR A 530 -2.70 8.13 30.63
N ASP A 531 -2.18 9.27 31.01
CA ASP A 531 -1.78 10.36 30.11
C ASP A 531 -0.72 9.92 29.07
N TRP A 532 0.11 8.97 29.44
CA TRP A 532 1.11 8.36 28.57
C TRP A 532 0.52 7.65 27.34
N VAL A 533 -0.76 7.28 27.34
CA VAL A 533 -1.48 6.70 26.20
C VAL A 533 -1.50 7.64 24.99
N MET A 534 -1.39 8.95 25.24
CA MET A 534 -1.37 9.98 24.19
C MET A 534 0.01 10.25 23.61
N THR A 535 1.08 9.78 24.28
CA THR A 535 2.44 9.96 23.76
C THR A 535 2.69 9.03 22.57
N PRO A 536 3.36 9.51 21.51
CA PRO A 536 3.79 8.63 20.42
C PRO A 536 4.65 7.49 20.95
N ASP A 537 4.61 6.35 20.27
CA ASP A 537 5.43 5.19 20.61
C ASP A 537 6.92 5.52 20.38
N GLU A 538 7.63 5.96 21.40
CA GLU A 538 9.06 6.33 21.33
C GLU A 538 10.02 5.12 21.30
N ASP A 539 9.52 3.89 21.32
CA ASP A 539 10.32 2.66 21.39
C ASP A 539 10.60 2.01 20.02
N SER A 540 10.95 2.81 18.98
CA SER A 540 11.54 2.26 17.75
C SER A 540 12.99 2.71 17.53
N VAL A 541 13.73 3.00 18.63
CA VAL A 541 15.18 3.21 18.58
C VAL A 541 15.84 2.34 19.66
N SER A 542 16.04 1.09 19.32
CA SER A 542 17.16 0.27 19.80
C SER A 542 17.32 -0.96 18.92
#